data_b76e33a9d347b2e8651f4b1b48fc86ee
#
_entry.id   b76e33a9d347b2e8651f4b1b48fc86ee
#
_cell.length_a   1.000
_cell.length_b   1.000
_cell.length_c   1.000
_cell.angle_alpha   90.00
_cell.angle_beta   90.00
_cell.angle_gamma   90.00
#
_symmetry.space_group_name_H-M   'P 1'
#
loop_
_entity.id
_entity.type
_entity.pdbx_description
1 polymer ?
#
loop_
_entity_poly.entity_id
_entity_poly.type
_entity_poly.pdbx_seq_one_letter_code
_entity_poly.pdbx_strand_id
1 'polypeptide(L)'
;MLSLGSYRNSKKQGDIGLVLAIAWFEINDYPVSIPLTDSQDYDLIIDMSGSLKKVQVRTTYNQRESGSYEVNLRVMGGNRSGTGQIKRFIDTDVDYLFVVVDNGAKYFIPRTHITNKRGLHVCNGGKYEQYRVE
;
A
#
# COMPACT_ATOMS: atom_id res chain seq x y z
N MET A 1 -10.17 -6.56 -14.45
CA MET A 1 -8.82 -6.97 -14.01
C MET A 1 -7.82 -5.89 -14.40
N LEU A 2 -6.89 -5.57 -13.50
CA LEU A 2 -5.97 -4.45 -13.73
C LEU A 2 -4.80 -4.79 -14.65
N SER A 3 -4.39 -6.03 -14.68
CA SER A 3 -3.24 -6.51 -15.47
C SER A 3 -1.95 -5.73 -15.17
N LEU A 4 -1.67 -5.52 -13.89
CA LEU A 4 -0.48 -4.78 -13.46
C LEU A 4 0.81 -5.42 -13.99
N GLY A 5 0.84 -6.75 -14.10
CA GLY A 5 1.99 -7.48 -14.62
C GLY A 5 2.31 -7.20 -16.09
N SER A 6 1.35 -6.62 -16.86
CA SER A 6 1.60 -6.25 -18.25
C SER A 6 2.45 -4.98 -18.37
N TYR A 7 2.55 -4.19 -17.32
CA TYR A 7 3.40 -3.02 -17.30
C TYR A 7 4.82 -3.41 -16.90
N ARG A 8 5.77 -3.18 -17.77
CA ARG A 8 7.18 -3.53 -17.51
C ARG A 8 7.86 -2.63 -16.49
N ASN A 9 7.27 -1.47 -16.22
CA ASN A 9 7.85 -0.47 -15.33
C ASN A 9 7.15 -0.51 -13.98
N SER A 10 7.89 -0.86 -12.93
CA SER A 10 7.37 -0.93 -11.56
C SER A 10 6.84 0.42 -11.06
N LYS A 11 7.42 1.51 -11.56
CA LYS A 11 6.94 2.86 -11.24
C LYS A 11 5.53 3.07 -11.77
N LYS A 12 5.25 2.63 -13.00
CA LYS A 12 3.91 2.74 -13.59
C LYS A 12 2.88 1.93 -12.80
N GLN A 13 3.26 0.74 -12.36
CA GLN A 13 2.40 -0.08 -11.50
C GLN A 13 2.07 0.64 -10.19
N GLY A 14 3.08 1.23 -9.57
CA GLY A 14 2.91 2.01 -8.35
C GLY A 14 2.02 3.23 -8.55
N ASP A 15 2.17 3.94 -9.65
CA ASP A 15 1.34 5.09 -10.00
C ASP A 15 -0.14 4.70 -10.13
N ILE A 16 -0.41 3.59 -10.81
CA ILE A 16 -1.78 3.07 -10.97
C ILE A 16 -2.38 2.74 -9.60
N GLY A 17 -1.62 2.04 -8.77
CA GLY A 17 -2.09 1.69 -7.43
C GLY A 17 -2.40 2.91 -6.57
N LEU A 18 -1.55 3.93 -6.66
CA LEU A 18 -1.76 5.18 -5.92
C LEU A 18 -3.06 5.87 -6.36
N VAL A 19 -3.29 5.98 -7.67
CA VAL A 19 -4.51 6.60 -8.21
C VAL A 19 -5.75 5.82 -7.78
N LEU A 20 -5.69 4.49 -7.80
CA LEU A 20 -6.81 3.65 -7.37
C LEU A 20 -7.07 3.79 -5.86
N ALA A 21 -6.02 3.91 -5.06
CA ALA A 21 -6.15 4.16 -3.63
C ALA A 21 -6.82 5.50 -3.35
N ILE A 22 -6.38 6.56 -4.03
CA ILE A 22 -6.96 7.90 -3.90
C ILE A 22 -8.45 7.85 -4.25
N ALA A 23 -8.79 7.22 -5.37
CA ALA A 23 -10.19 7.10 -5.79
C ALA A 23 -11.02 6.37 -4.74
N TRP A 24 -10.50 5.27 -4.19
CA TRP A 24 -11.22 4.52 -3.17
C TRP A 24 -11.46 5.35 -1.91
N PHE A 25 -10.44 6.06 -1.43
CA PHE A 25 -10.57 6.89 -0.23
C PHE A 25 -11.59 8.01 -0.45
N GLU A 26 -11.52 8.70 -1.58
CA GLU A 26 -12.46 9.80 -1.86
C GLU A 26 -13.90 9.29 -2.00
N ILE A 27 -14.12 8.15 -2.66
CA ILE A 27 -15.44 7.55 -2.80
C ILE A 27 -16.03 7.17 -1.44
N ASN A 28 -15.17 6.79 -0.49
CA ASN A 28 -15.58 6.38 0.85
C ASN A 28 -15.51 7.50 1.88
N ASP A 29 -15.47 8.76 1.43
CA ASP A 29 -15.51 9.95 2.28
C ASP A 29 -14.32 10.10 3.22
N TYR A 30 -13.14 9.66 2.78
CA TYR A 30 -11.87 9.96 3.43
C TYR A 30 -11.13 11.01 2.60
N PRO A 31 -11.21 12.30 2.94
CA PRO A 31 -10.45 13.30 2.17
C PRO A 31 -8.96 12.99 2.14
N VAL A 32 -8.35 13.11 0.97
CA VAL A 32 -6.96 12.76 0.74
C VAL A 32 -6.09 14.00 0.60
N SER A 33 -4.94 14.00 1.27
CA SER A 33 -3.87 14.96 1.07
C SER A 33 -2.63 14.22 0.59
N ILE A 34 -1.91 14.82 -0.35
CA ILE A 34 -0.72 14.23 -0.94
C ILE A 34 0.50 15.07 -0.52
N PRO A 35 1.59 14.42 -0.04
CA PRO A 35 2.82 15.15 0.24
C PRO A 35 3.37 15.80 -1.04
N LEU A 36 3.84 17.02 -0.90
CA LEU A 36 4.44 17.74 -2.02
C LEU A 36 5.78 17.12 -2.44
N THR A 37 6.48 16.50 -1.51
CA THR A 37 7.80 15.90 -1.75
C THR A 37 7.74 14.39 -1.52
N ASP A 38 8.78 13.67 -1.97
CA ASP A 38 8.82 12.20 -1.90
C ASP A 38 9.78 11.65 -0.84
N SER A 39 10.16 12.47 0.14
CA SER A 39 11.10 12.06 1.19
C SER A 39 10.42 11.36 2.38
N GLN A 40 9.11 11.26 2.38
CA GLN A 40 8.35 10.68 3.46
C GLN A 40 8.20 9.15 3.30
N ASP A 41 7.94 8.48 4.43
CA ASP A 41 7.69 7.03 4.45
C ASP A 41 6.27 6.66 4.02
N TYR A 42 5.40 7.62 3.79
CA TYR A 42 4.00 7.41 3.40
C TYR A 42 3.72 8.06 2.04
N ASP A 43 2.68 7.57 1.37
CA ASP A 43 2.30 8.07 0.04
C ASP A 43 1.19 9.11 0.12
N LEU A 44 0.31 9.00 1.11
CA LEU A 44 -0.79 9.95 1.28
C LEU A 44 -1.23 10.03 2.74
N ILE A 45 -2.01 11.08 3.00
CA ILE A 45 -2.67 11.28 4.29
C ILE A 45 -4.15 11.26 4.03
N ILE A 46 -4.90 10.57 4.90
CA ILE A 46 -6.35 10.57 4.88
C ILE A 46 -6.89 11.23 6.14
N ASP A 47 -8.03 11.88 6.00
CA ASP A 47 -8.76 12.46 7.13
C ASP A 47 -9.84 11.46 7.56
N MET A 48 -9.66 10.87 8.73
CA MET A 48 -10.64 9.97 9.33
C MET A 48 -11.41 10.72 10.41
N SER A 49 -12.45 11.46 9.99
CA SER A 49 -13.31 12.22 10.91
C SER A 49 -12.51 13.18 11.81
N GLY A 50 -11.59 13.93 11.21
CA GLY A 50 -10.76 14.90 11.90
C GLY A 50 -9.42 14.38 12.39
N SER A 51 -9.17 13.09 12.30
CA SER A 51 -7.88 12.48 12.62
C SER A 51 -7.11 12.18 11.35
N LEU A 52 -5.95 12.80 11.18
CA LEU A 52 -5.11 12.61 10.00
C LEU A 52 -4.27 11.34 10.15
N LYS A 53 -4.33 10.46 9.16
CA LYS A 53 -3.62 9.19 9.17
C LYS A 53 -2.71 9.06 7.96
N LYS A 54 -1.52 8.54 8.19
CA LYS A 54 -0.53 8.29 7.14
C LYS A 54 -0.77 6.92 6.52
N VAL A 55 -0.79 6.86 5.20
CA VAL A 55 -1.06 5.63 4.45
C VAL A 55 0.08 5.36 3.47
N GLN A 56 0.57 4.13 3.51
CA GLN A 56 1.48 3.60 2.52
C GLN A 56 0.67 2.76 1.53
N VAL A 57 0.87 2.99 0.24
CA VAL A 57 0.20 2.23 -0.82
C VAL A 57 1.17 1.24 -1.44
N ARG A 58 0.72 0.01 -1.63
CA ARG A 58 1.50 -1.04 -2.31
C ARG A 58 0.64 -1.71 -3.36
N THR A 59 1.27 -2.05 -4.47
CA THR A 59 0.65 -2.86 -5.52
C THR A 59 1.33 -4.22 -5.56
N THR A 60 0.58 -5.25 -5.95
CA THR A 60 1.15 -6.57 -6.14
C THR A 60 0.51 -7.29 -7.31
N TYR A 61 1.34 -7.96 -8.09
CA TYR A 61 0.90 -8.88 -9.16
C TYR A 61 1.60 -10.24 -9.03
N ASN A 62 2.48 -10.41 -8.04
CA ASN A 62 3.23 -11.64 -7.83
C ASN A 62 2.35 -12.67 -7.14
N GLN A 63 1.62 -13.45 -7.93
CA GLN A 63 0.80 -14.53 -7.40
C GLN A 63 1.66 -15.77 -7.20
N ARG A 64 1.56 -16.36 -6.01
CA ARG A 64 2.19 -17.64 -5.70
C ARG A 64 1.35 -18.81 -6.20
N GLU A 65 1.94 -20.00 -6.26
CA GLU A 65 1.21 -21.22 -6.62
C GLU A 65 0.00 -21.48 -5.72
N SER A 66 0.08 -21.07 -4.46
CA SER A 66 -1.04 -21.17 -3.52
C SER A 66 -2.23 -20.26 -3.86
N GLY A 67 -2.05 -19.32 -4.80
CA GLY A 67 -3.06 -18.31 -5.14
C GLY A 67 -2.92 -17.00 -4.36
N SER A 68 -2.06 -16.94 -3.35
CA SER A 68 -1.82 -15.71 -2.60
C SER A 68 -0.90 -14.75 -3.36
N TYR A 69 -1.03 -13.47 -3.05
CA TYR A 69 -0.18 -12.42 -3.61
C TYR A 69 0.79 -11.92 -2.54
N GLU A 70 2.05 -11.82 -2.92
CA GLU A 70 3.09 -11.33 -2.02
C GLU A 70 3.16 -9.79 -2.07
N VAL A 71 3.17 -9.16 -0.90
CA VAL A 71 3.28 -7.70 -0.75
C VAL A 71 4.59 -7.39 -0.05
N ASN A 72 5.44 -6.61 -0.69
CA ASN A 72 6.71 -6.18 -0.12
C ASN A 72 6.47 -5.00 0.83
N LEU A 73 6.98 -5.10 2.05
CA LEU A 73 6.83 -4.08 3.10
C LEU A 73 8.11 -3.28 3.36
N ARG A 74 9.10 -3.39 2.48
CA ARG A 74 10.29 -2.57 2.59
C ARG A 74 9.95 -1.14 2.16
N VAL A 75 10.29 -0.18 2.99
CA VAL A 75 10.11 1.23 2.69
C VAL A 75 11.48 1.83 2.40
N MET A 76 11.67 2.29 1.17
CA MET A 76 12.86 3.04 0.81
C MET A 76 12.56 4.51 1.06
N GLY A 77 13.00 5.01 2.22
CA GLY A 77 12.85 6.43 2.54
C GLY A 77 13.59 7.27 1.51
N GLY A 78 12.85 8.08 0.79
CA GLY A 78 13.25 9.07 -0.20
C GLY A 78 14.56 8.80 -0.93
N ASN A 79 14.50 8.36 -2.15
CA ASN A 79 15.69 8.13 -3.00
C ASN A 79 16.63 9.35 -3.07
N ARG A 80 16.15 10.52 -2.70
CA ARG A 80 16.89 11.78 -2.77
C ARG A 80 17.66 12.10 -1.50
N SER A 81 17.40 11.38 -0.39
CA SER A 81 18.12 11.61 0.85
C SER A 81 19.56 11.07 0.81
N GLY A 82 19.90 10.30 -0.21
CA GLY A 82 21.24 9.77 -0.42
C GLY A 82 21.67 8.69 0.58
N THR A 83 20.84 8.34 1.54
CA THR A 83 21.22 7.36 2.58
C THR A 83 21.00 5.93 2.14
N GLY A 84 20.14 5.69 1.14
CA GLY A 84 19.85 4.34 0.63
C GLY A 84 19.36 3.36 1.67
N GLN A 85 18.97 3.83 2.85
CA GLN A 85 18.54 2.94 3.93
C GLN A 85 17.16 2.40 3.66
N ILE A 86 17.06 1.06 3.68
CA ILE A 86 15.79 0.35 3.57
C ILE A 86 15.22 0.22 4.98
N LYS A 87 14.05 0.80 5.20
CA LYS A 87 13.32 0.66 6.46
C LYS A 87 12.28 -0.44 6.35
N ARG A 88 12.00 -1.10 7.47
CA ARG A 88 10.86 -1.99 7.56
C ARG A 88 9.60 -1.17 7.82
N PHE A 89 8.46 -1.61 7.30
CA PHE A 89 7.20 -0.91 7.53
C PHE A 89 6.92 -0.71 9.02
N ILE A 90 7.22 -1.72 9.84
CA ILE A 90 6.98 -1.65 11.29
C ILE A 90 7.86 -0.62 12.01
N ASP A 91 8.95 -0.19 11.39
CA ASP A 91 9.86 0.83 11.95
C ASP A 91 9.46 2.25 11.55
N THR A 92 8.43 2.39 10.74
CA THR A 92 7.89 3.69 10.34
C THR A 92 6.72 4.08 11.26
N ASP A 93 6.27 5.31 11.17
CA ASP A 93 5.08 5.78 11.88
C ASP A 93 3.83 5.81 10.99
N VAL A 94 3.85 5.05 9.91
CA VAL A 94 2.71 4.92 8.99
C VAL A 94 1.58 4.18 9.69
N ASP A 95 0.36 4.70 9.55
CA ASP A 95 -0.80 4.20 10.29
C ASP A 95 -1.51 3.05 9.58
N TYR A 96 -1.51 3.05 8.25
CA TYR A 96 -2.23 2.07 7.44
C TYR A 96 -1.42 1.66 6.22
N LEU A 97 -1.61 0.41 5.83
CA LEU A 97 -1.17 -0.11 4.54
C LEU A 97 -2.38 -0.30 3.64
N PHE A 98 -2.35 0.26 2.44
CA PHE A 98 -3.37 0.04 1.42
C PHE A 98 -2.76 -0.79 0.30
N VAL A 99 -3.35 -1.94 0.03
CA VAL A 99 -2.83 -2.87 -1.00
C VAL A 99 -3.80 -2.92 -2.16
N VAL A 100 -3.26 -2.74 -3.36
CA VAL A 100 -4.00 -2.93 -4.62
C VAL A 100 -3.43 -4.16 -5.31
N VAL A 101 -4.29 -5.13 -5.56
CA VAL A 101 -3.91 -6.41 -6.16
C VAL A 101 -4.27 -6.41 -7.64
N ASP A 102 -3.49 -7.12 -8.43
CA ASP A 102 -3.67 -7.26 -9.88
C ASP A 102 -5.07 -7.74 -10.28
N ASN A 103 -5.69 -8.56 -9.44
CA ASN A 103 -7.04 -9.06 -9.67
C ASN A 103 -8.16 -8.06 -9.33
N GLY A 104 -7.80 -6.84 -8.93
CA GLY A 104 -8.73 -5.79 -8.53
C GLY A 104 -9.06 -5.77 -7.04
N ALA A 105 -8.63 -6.75 -6.27
CA ALA A 105 -8.86 -6.75 -4.83
C ALA A 105 -8.08 -5.63 -4.15
N LYS A 106 -8.64 -5.09 -3.07
CA LYS A 106 -8.01 -4.03 -2.29
C LYS A 106 -8.12 -4.38 -0.82
N TYR A 107 -7.09 -4.01 -0.07
CA TYR A 107 -7.03 -4.25 1.37
C TYR A 107 -6.63 -2.96 2.08
N PHE A 108 -7.33 -2.64 3.15
CA PHE A 108 -7.02 -1.48 3.99
C PHE A 108 -6.67 -1.99 5.39
N ILE A 109 -5.36 -2.11 5.66
CA ILE A 109 -4.85 -2.86 6.79
C ILE A 109 -4.25 -1.90 7.83
N PRO A 110 -4.78 -1.89 9.07
CA PRO A 110 -4.20 -1.07 10.12
C PRO A 110 -2.81 -1.59 10.53
N ARG A 111 -1.92 -0.66 10.84
CA ARG A 111 -0.55 -0.96 11.27
C ARG A 111 -0.50 -2.00 12.38
N THR A 112 -1.43 -1.93 13.32
CA THR A 112 -1.45 -2.81 14.49
C THR A 112 -1.58 -4.29 14.14
N HIS A 113 -2.05 -4.62 12.95
CA HIS A 113 -2.21 -5.99 12.50
C HIS A 113 -1.10 -6.44 11.53
N ILE A 114 -0.11 -5.61 11.29
CA ILE A 114 1.03 -5.95 10.45
C ILE A 114 2.19 -6.33 11.38
N THR A 115 2.44 -7.63 11.48
CA THR A 115 3.48 -8.17 12.36
C THR A 115 4.70 -8.65 11.60
N ASN A 116 4.57 -8.86 10.29
CA ASN A 116 5.67 -9.36 9.49
C ASN A 116 6.62 -8.22 9.12
N LYS A 117 7.93 -8.50 9.19
CA LYS A 117 8.98 -7.51 9.01
C LYS A 117 9.32 -7.23 7.55
N ARG A 118 9.12 -8.19 6.64
CA ARG A 118 9.60 -8.09 5.26
C ARG A 118 8.48 -8.02 4.24
N GLY A 119 7.34 -8.59 4.55
CA GLY A 119 6.23 -8.64 3.64
C GLY A 119 5.06 -9.39 4.24
N LEU A 120 3.96 -9.39 3.51
CA LEU A 120 2.78 -10.16 3.88
C LEU A 120 2.17 -10.76 2.62
N HIS A 121 1.24 -11.67 2.81
CA HIS A 121 0.51 -12.29 1.71
C HIS A 121 -0.97 -12.00 1.86
N VAL A 122 -1.60 -11.66 0.76
CA VAL A 122 -3.05 -11.45 0.71
C VAL A 122 -3.67 -12.47 -0.23
N CYS A 123 -4.79 -13.04 0.19
CA CYS A 123 -5.55 -13.96 -0.62
C CYS A 123 -6.97 -14.02 -0.12
N ASN A 124 -7.84 -14.58 -0.94
CA ASN A 124 -9.23 -14.80 -0.56
C ASN A 124 -9.29 -15.79 0.61
N GLY A 125 -9.93 -15.40 1.70
CA GLY A 125 -10.03 -16.22 2.91
C GLY A 125 -8.75 -16.28 3.75
N GLY A 126 -7.74 -15.43 3.46
CA GLY A 126 -6.48 -15.42 4.20
C GLY A 126 -6.53 -14.58 5.47
N LYS A 127 -5.34 -14.39 6.06
CA LYS A 127 -5.17 -13.69 7.33
C LYS A 127 -5.72 -12.26 7.31
N TYR A 128 -5.65 -11.59 6.15
CA TYR A 128 -6.05 -10.19 6.01
C TYR A 128 -7.40 -10.01 5.33
N GLU A 129 -8.17 -11.08 5.15
CA GLU A 129 -9.47 -11.02 4.49
C GLU A 129 -10.43 -10.05 5.16
N GLN A 130 -10.38 -9.93 6.49
CA GLN A 130 -11.23 -8.99 7.22
C GLN A 130 -10.97 -7.53 6.84
N TYR A 131 -9.84 -7.23 6.23
CA TYR A 131 -9.47 -5.88 5.80
C TYR A 131 -9.69 -5.65 4.31
N ARG A 132 -10.23 -6.64 3.62
CA ARG A 132 -10.57 -6.49 2.22
C ARG A 132 -11.69 -5.48 2.06
N VAL A 133 -11.55 -4.57 1.10
CA VAL A 133 -12.52 -3.50 0.82
C VAL A 133 -12.93 -3.55 -0.65
N GLU A 134 -14.05 -2.91 -0.96
CA GLU A 134 -14.57 -2.90 -2.32
C GLU A 134 -14.56 -1.51 -2.95
#